data_77872225e8501d34663b38b1b3b5c52e
#
_entry.id   77872225e8501d34663b38b1b3b5c52e
#
_cell.length_a   1.000
_cell.length_b   1.000
_cell.length_c   1.000
_cell.angle_alpha   90.00
_cell.angle_beta   90.00
_cell.angle_gamma   90.00
#
_symmetry.space_group_name_H-M   'P 1'
#
loop_
_entity.id
_entity.type
_entity.pdbx_description
1 polymer ?
#
loop_
_entity_poly.entity_id
_entity_poly.type
_entity_poly.pdbx_seq_one_letter_code
_entity_poly.pdbx_strand_id
1 'polypeptide(L)'
;MDLVQTPIETYSLKGIDVDVKRDDLVGDGVTFPRWSKIEGIRRILESDSIDKSKPLTHLSVYGSWTGWTLSQLCKEYGIEFISAYPNTDRFPKILLERVEGNGGKLHPMRPNMMAFMQNKLNTQAKENGWQQLPYAFNHPAYIGYMGGRMREVLKD
;
A
#
# COMPACT_ATOMS: atom_id res chain seq x y z
N MET A 1 -4.69 -7.30 17.52
CA MET A 1 -4.07 -5.98 17.25
C MET A 1 -5.23 -5.01 17.06
N ASP A 2 -5.32 -4.02 17.91
CA ASP A 2 -6.43 -3.08 17.89
C ASP A 2 -6.40 -2.24 16.61
N LEU A 3 -7.59 -1.93 16.08
CA LEU A 3 -7.74 -1.02 14.96
C LEU A 3 -7.14 0.34 15.34
N VAL A 4 -6.28 0.89 14.48
CA VAL A 4 -5.80 2.25 14.69
C VAL A 4 -7.01 3.18 14.60
N GLN A 5 -7.46 3.65 15.75
CA GLN A 5 -8.57 4.59 15.81
C GLN A 5 -8.07 5.97 15.41
N THR A 6 -8.66 6.51 14.36
CA THR A 6 -8.44 7.91 13.97
C THR A 6 -9.66 8.73 14.36
N PRO A 7 -9.47 10.00 14.80
CA PRO A 7 -10.58 10.82 15.25
C PRO A 7 -11.56 11.10 14.10
N ILE A 8 -12.81 11.32 14.47
CA ILE A 8 -13.82 11.92 13.60
C ILE A 8 -13.87 13.40 13.97
N GLU A 9 -13.70 14.27 13.00
CA GLU A 9 -13.73 15.74 13.17
C GLU A 9 -14.87 16.32 12.34
N THR A 10 -15.70 17.16 12.95
CA THR A 10 -16.80 17.84 12.28
C THR A 10 -16.33 19.15 11.66
N TYR A 11 -16.54 19.35 10.38
CA TYR A 11 -16.24 20.57 9.64
C TYR A 11 -17.51 21.20 9.12
N SER A 12 -17.69 22.51 9.38
CA SER A 12 -18.82 23.26 8.80
C SER A 12 -18.45 23.82 7.43
N LEU A 13 -19.08 23.34 6.38
CA LEU A 13 -18.90 23.78 5.00
C LEU A 13 -20.20 24.43 4.51
N LYS A 14 -20.18 25.76 4.35
CA LYS A 14 -21.35 26.55 3.85
C LYS A 14 -22.64 26.26 4.65
N GLY A 15 -22.51 26.08 5.97
CA GLY A 15 -23.65 25.82 6.87
C GLY A 15 -24.12 24.37 6.90
N ILE A 16 -23.37 23.46 6.30
CA ILE A 16 -23.58 22.00 6.40
C ILE A 16 -22.44 21.42 7.22
N ASP A 17 -22.76 20.70 8.28
CA ASP A 17 -21.78 19.99 9.08
C ASP A 17 -21.46 18.65 8.41
N VAL A 18 -20.16 18.39 8.27
CA VAL A 18 -19.62 17.18 7.64
C VAL A 18 -18.66 16.51 8.60
N ASP A 19 -18.94 15.27 8.96
CA ASP A 19 -18.05 14.46 9.78
C ASP A 19 -16.99 13.80 8.90
N VAL A 20 -15.73 14.06 9.23
CA VAL A 20 -14.55 13.56 8.49
C VAL A 20 -13.76 12.64 9.39
N LYS A 21 -13.66 11.37 9.01
CA LYS A 21 -12.73 10.43 9.64
C LYS A 21 -11.32 10.73 9.15
N ARG A 22 -10.43 11.09 10.09
CA ARG A 22 -9.05 11.54 9.82
C ARG A 22 -8.10 10.36 9.54
N ASP A 23 -8.41 9.55 8.54
CA ASP A 23 -7.56 8.42 8.14
C ASP A 23 -6.21 8.86 7.53
N ASP A 24 -6.04 10.12 7.24
CA ASP A 24 -4.76 10.76 6.92
C ASP A 24 -3.79 10.75 8.11
N LEU A 25 -4.26 10.50 9.32
CA LEU A 25 -3.45 10.41 10.54
C LEU A 25 -2.94 8.99 10.87
N VAL A 26 -3.26 8.00 10.04
CA VAL A 26 -2.82 6.60 10.28
C VAL A 26 -1.30 6.46 10.25
N GLY A 27 -0.60 7.15 9.36
CA GLY A 27 0.87 7.16 9.30
C GLY A 27 1.45 8.40 9.96
N ASP A 28 2.70 8.30 10.41
CA ASP A 28 3.46 9.39 11.05
C ASP A 28 4.08 10.39 10.04
N GLY A 29 4.10 10.03 8.75
CA GLY A 29 4.75 10.80 7.69
C GLY A 29 6.28 10.62 7.65
N VAL A 30 6.86 9.80 8.53
CA VAL A 30 8.30 9.53 8.63
C VAL A 30 8.61 8.06 8.35
N THR A 31 8.08 7.16 9.16
CA THR A 31 8.22 5.71 8.99
C THR A 31 7.24 5.21 7.93
N PHE A 32 6.00 5.65 8.04
CA PHE A 32 4.94 5.40 7.07
C PHE A 32 4.40 6.70 6.47
N PRO A 33 3.95 6.68 5.22
CA PRO A 33 3.22 7.83 4.69
C PRO A 33 1.91 8.02 5.47
N ARG A 34 1.38 9.24 5.50
CA ARG A 34 0.03 9.50 6.02
C ARG A 34 -1.01 8.95 5.05
N TRP A 35 -1.42 7.70 5.27
CA TRP A 35 -2.23 6.96 4.30
C TRP A 35 -3.13 5.91 4.95
N SER A 36 -4.43 5.97 4.66
CA SER A 36 -5.47 5.13 5.25
C SER A 36 -5.33 3.63 5.00
N LYS A 37 -4.57 3.23 3.97
CA LYS A 37 -4.51 1.82 3.53
C LYS A 37 -3.44 0.98 4.24
N ILE A 38 -2.60 1.57 5.09
CA ILE A 38 -1.47 0.89 5.73
C ILE A 38 -1.93 -0.37 6.47
N GLU A 39 -2.91 -0.22 7.35
CA GLU A 39 -3.38 -1.35 8.16
C GLU A 39 -4.12 -2.40 7.34
N GLY A 40 -4.86 -2.00 6.30
CA GLY A 40 -5.47 -2.94 5.38
C GLY A 40 -4.44 -3.80 4.64
N ILE A 41 -3.32 -3.20 4.22
CA ILE A 41 -2.20 -3.92 3.60
C ILE A 41 -1.52 -4.84 4.62
N ARG A 42 -1.34 -4.37 5.85
CA ARG A 42 -0.82 -5.19 6.97
C ARG A 42 -1.63 -6.47 7.14
N ARG A 43 -2.97 -6.38 7.10
CA ARG A 43 -3.85 -7.57 7.18
C ARG A 43 -3.65 -8.56 6.03
N ILE A 44 -3.32 -8.08 4.83
CA ILE A 44 -2.95 -8.99 3.75
C ILE A 44 -1.65 -9.72 4.09
N LEU A 45 -0.62 -9.00 4.54
CA LEU A 45 0.68 -9.62 4.86
C LEU A 45 0.63 -10.58 6.07
N GLU A 46 -0.35 -10.41 6.94
CA GLU A 46 -0.61 -11.30 8.09
C GLU A 46 -1.45 -12.53 7.72
N SER A 47 -2.07 -12.54 6.54
CA SER A 47 -2.91 -13.67 6.11
C SER A 47 -2.07 -14.85 5.61
N ASP A 48 -2.65 -16.04 5.66
CA ASP A 48 -2.05 -17.28 5.17
C ASP A 48 -1.81 -17.29 3.64
N SER A 49 -2.34 -16.30 2.92
CA SER A 49 -2.16 -16.17 1.47
C SER A 49 -0.76 -15.67 1.08
N ILE A 50 0.01 -15.13 2.04
CA ILE A 50 1.35 -14.59 1.80
C ILE A 50 2.42 -15.56 2.35
N ASP A 51 3.21 -16.09 1.43
CA ASP A 51 4.39 -16.90 1.76
C ASP A 51 5.58 -15.96 2.09
N LYS A 52 5.88 -15.81 3.38
CA LYS A 52 6.93 -14.89 3.85
C LYS A 52 8.34 -15.29 3.41
N SER A 53 8.53 -16.51 2.90
CA SER A 53 9.81 -16.97 2.35
C SER A 53 10.07 -16.52 0.92
N LYS A 54 9.05 -16.00 0.22
CA LYS A 54 9.14 -15.56 -1.17
C LYS A 54 9.19 -14.04 -1.28
N PRO A 55 9.98 -13.50 -2.22
CA PRO A 55 9.94 -12.07 -2.52
C PRO A 55 8.54 -11.61 -2.91
N LEU A 56 8.10 -10.49 -2.34
CA LEU A 56 6.85 -9.84 -2.67
C LEU A 56 7.08 -8.72 -3.68
N THR A 57 6.32 -8.68 -4.77
CA THR A 57 6.39 -7.58 -5.73
C THR A 57 5.08 -6.85 -5.88
N HIS A 58 5.17 -5.57 -6.23
CA HIS A 58 4.03 -4.72 -6.52
C HIS A 58 4.39 -3.65 -7.55
N LEU A 59 3.45 -3.31 -8.44
CA LEU A 59 3.60 -2.22 -9.39
C LEU A 59 3.22 -0.89 -8.73
N SER A 60 4.24 -0.10 -8.39
CA SER A 60 4.08 1.26 -7.89
C SER A 60 3.72 2.23 -9.02
N VAL A 61 2.72 3.06 -8.80
CA VAL A 61 2.25 4.04 -9.78
C VAL A 61 2.50 5.46 -9.30
N TYR A 62 2.42 6.43 -10.21
CA TYR A 62 2.58 7.84 -9.89
C TYR A 62 1.63 8.27 -8.77
N GLY A 63 2.14 9.02 -7.81
CA GLY A 63 1.35 9.55 -6.68
C GLY A 63 0.86 8.51 -5.68
N SER A 64 1.27 7.24 -5.82
CA SER A 64 0.92 6.19 -4.87
C SER A 64 1.97 6.02 -3.78
N TRP A 65 1.53 5.98 -2.53
CA TRP A 65 2.36 5.67 -1.36
C TRP A 65 2.62 4.17 -1.16
N THR A 66 2.12 3.33 -2.07
CA THR A 66 2.15 1.86 -1.93
C THR A 66 3.57 1.32 -1.83
N GLY A 67 4.48 1.75 -2.69
CA GLY A 67 5.88 1.27 -2.67
C GLY A 67 6.56 1.53 -1.33
N TRP A 68 6.43 2.74 -0.79
CA TRP A 68 6.95 3.10 0.53
C TRP A 68 6.29 2.26 1.63
N THR A 69 4.96 2.20 1.67
CA THR A 69 4.23 1.40 2.68
C THR A 69 4.64 -0.06 2.65
N LEU A 70 4.69 -0.67 1.47
CA LEU A 70 5.05 -2.09 1.33
C LEU A 70 6.50 -2.35 1.71
N SER A 71 7.44 -1.48 1.32
CA SER A 71 8.84 -1.66 1.71
C SER A 71 9.03 -1.64 3.23
N GLN A 72 8.34 -0.74 3.92
CA GLN A 72 8.39 -0.67 5.38
C GLN A 72 7.72 -1.88 6.05
N LEU A 73 6.52 -2.26 5.60
CA LEU A 73 5.84 -3.44 6.13
C LEU A 73 6.63 -4.73 5.87
N CYS A 74 7.14 -4.92 4.64
CA CYS A 74 7.93 -6.09 4.31
C CYS A 74 9.20 -6.18 5.17
N LYS A 75 9.85 -5.04 5.47
CA LYS A 75 10.96 -4.96 6.42
C LYS A 75 10.57 -5.45 7.81
N GLU A 76 9.40 -5.03 8.32
CA GLU A 76 8.88 -5.47 9.63
C GLU A 76 8.61 -6.97 9.68
N TYR A 77 8.14 -7.55 8.58
CA TYR A 77 7.83 -8.99 8.50
C TYR A 77 8.98 -9.87 7.98
N GLY A 78 10.15 -9.28 7.67
CA GLY A 78 11.28 -10.01 7.12
C GLY A 78 11.05 -10.55 5.70
N ILE A 79 10.16 -9.92 4.92
CA ILE A 79 9.85 -10.29 3.53
C ILE A 79 10.72 -9.46 2.59
N GLU A 80 11.36 -10.10 1.62
CA GLU A 80 12.04 -9.36 0.55
C GLU A 80 11.01 -8.62 -0.30
N PHE A 81 11.19 -7.31 -0.53
CA PHE A 81 10.28 -6.50 -1.32
C PHE A 81 10.92 -6.00 -2.61
N ILE A 82 10.18 -6.14 -3.73
CA ILE A 82 10.58 -5.69 -5.05
C ILE A 82 9.54 -4.70 -5.57
N SER A 83 9.91 -3.42 -5.61
CA SER A 83 9.06 -2.35 -6.12
C SER A 83 9.25 -2.18 -7.63
N ALA A 84 8.34 -2.70 -8.42
CA ALA A 84 8.28 -2.40 -9.84
C ALA A 84 7.70 -0.99 -10.05
N TYR A 85 8.27 -0.20 -10.95
CA TYR A 85 7.81 1.16 -11.23
C TYR A 85 8.12 1.59 -12.67
N PRO A 86 7.35 2.54 -13.25
CA PRO A 86 7.66 3.10 -14.56
C PRO A 86 8.94 3.95 -14.48
N ASN A 87 9.97 3.55 -15.21
CA ASN A 87 11.26 4.25 -15.25
C ASN A 87 11.15 5.53 -16.09
N THR A 88 10.77 6.62 -15.46
CA THR A 88 10.69 7.96 -16.06
C THR A 88 11.17 9.02 -15.08
N ASP A 89 11.64 10.14 -15.59
CA ASP A 89 12.05 11.30 -14.78
C ASP A 89 10.90 11.91 -13.96
N ARG A 90 9.65 11.58 -14.32
CA ARG A 90 8.44 12.03 -13.61
C ARG A 90 8.13 11.21 -12.37
N PHE A 91 8.73 10.03 -12.21
CA PHE A 91 8.46 9.22 -11.03
C PHE A 91 9.13 9.87 -9.81
N PRO A 92 8.41 10.07 -8.69
CA PRO A 92 8.94 10.78 -7.53
C PRO A 92 10.15 10.09 -6.93
N LYS A 93 11.32 10.71 -6.98
CA LYS A 93 12.57 10.16 -6.44
C LYS A 93 12.47 9.81 -4.97
N ILE A 94 11.79 10.65 -4.18
CA ILE A 94 11.58 10.39 -2.75
C ILE A 94 10.92 9.02 -2.47
N LEU A 95 10.03 8.55 -3.35
CA LEU A 95 9.42 7.22 -3.18
C LEU A 95 10.42 6.10 -3.41
N LEU A 96 11.33 6.26 -4.39
CA LEU A 96 12.39 5.30 -4.65
C LEU A 96 13.38 5.26 -3.47
N GLU A 97 13.81 6.41 -2.99
CA GLU A 97 14.70 6.56 -1.83
C GLU A 97 14.10 5.91 -0.57
N ARG A 98 12.78 6.06 -0.35
CA ARG A 98 12.08 5.40 0.76
C ARG A 98 12.05 3.89 0.62
N VAL A 99 11.82 3.38 -0.59
CA VAL A 99 11.87 1.94 -0.85
C VAL A 99 13.24 1.37 -0.56
N GLU A 100 14.31 1.97 -1.11
CA GLU A 100 15.69 1.53 -0.90
C GLU A 100 16.14 1.67 0.55
N GLY A 101 15.82 2.78 1.20
CA GLY A 101 16.12 3.02 2.62
C GLY A 101 15.47 2.01 3.57
N ASN A 102 14.37 1.38 3.15
CA ASN A 102 13.72 0.28 3.87
C ASN A 102 14.28 -1.10 3.48
N GLY A 103 15.26 -1.17 2.57
CA GLY A 103 15.86 -2.42 2.09
C GLY A 103 15.08 -3.07 0.94
N GLY A 104 14.10 -2.39 0.35
CA GLY A 104 13.41 -2.86 -0.85
C GLY A 104 14.28 -2.73 -2.10
N LYS A 105 14.07 -3.61 -3.06
CA LYS A 105 14.74 -3.58 -4.36
C LYS A 105 13.89 -2.83 -5.38
N LEU A 106 14.53 -2.01 -6.19
CA LEU A 106 13.88 -1.29 -7.28
C LEU A 106 13.91 -2.13 -8.56
N HIS A 107 12.76 -2.25 -9.23
CA HIS A 107 12.61 -2.93 -10.52
C HIS A 107 12.06 -1.95 -11.56
N PRO A 108 12.95 -1.22 -12.29
CA PRO A 108 12.54 -0.26 -13.29
C PRO A 108 11.91 -0.97 -14.51
N MET A 109 10.74 -0.50 -14.90
CA MET A 109 10.02 -1.02 -16.07
C MET A 109 9.91 0.06 -17.16
N ARG A 110 9.99 -0.34 -18.43
CA ARG A 110 9.70 0.57 -19.54
C ARG A 110 8.27 1.10 -19.37
N PRO A 111 8.07 2.42 -19.37
CA PRO A 111 6.74 3.02 -19.23
C PRO A 111 5.79 2.56 -20.31
N ASN A 112 4.58 2.21 -19.92
CA ASN A 112 3.50 1.82 -20.83
C ASN A 112 2.15 2.00 -20.12
N MET A 113 1.05 1.64 -20.77
CA MET A 113 -0.26 1.56 -20.11
C MET A 113 -0.19 0.61 -18.91
N MET A 114 -0.89 0.97 -17.84
CA MET A 114 -0.88 0.23 -16.56
C MET A 114 -1.14 -1.27 -16.76
N ALA A 115 -2.13 -1.63 -17.57
CA ALA A 115 -2.48 -3.02 -17.82
C ALA A 115 -1.31 -3.82 -18.44
N PHE A 116 -0.58 -3.22 -19.39
CA PHE A 116 0.58 -3.87 -20.00
C PHE A 116 1.72 -4.03 -19.01
N MET A 117 2.00 -3.01 -18.19
CA MET A 117 3.04 -3.09 -17.16
C MET A 117 2.68 -4.17 -16.12
N GLN A 118 1.42 -4.22 -15.69
CA GLN A 118 0.94 -5.24 -14.75
C GLN A 118 1.07 -6.65 -15.35
N ASN A 119 0.66 -6.85 -16.59
CA ASN A 119 0.79 -8.16 -17.26
C ASN A 119 2.25 -8.59 -17.40
N LYS A 120 3.15 -7.65 -17.76
CA LYS A 120 4.58 -7.93 -17.82
C LYS A 120 5.14 -8.31 -16.45
N LEU A 121 4.76 -7.56 -15.39
CA LEU A 121 5.18 -7.88 -14.03
C LEU A 121 4.65 -9.25 -13.59
N ASN A 122 3.40 -9.60 -13.94
CA ASN A 122 2.83 -10.92 -13.65
C ASN A 122 3.66 -12.06 -14.28
N THR A 123 4.12 -11.87 -15.52
CA THR A 123 4.99 -12.84 -16.20
C THR A 123 6.33 -12.96 -15.49
N GLN A 124 6.98 -11.83 -15.23
CA GLN A 124 8.27 -11.79 -14.54
C GLN A 124 8.20 -12.37 -13.11
N ALA A 125 7.11 -12.12 -12.40
CA ALA A 125 6.91 -12.68 -11.07
C ALA A 125 6.83 -14.21 -11.10
N LYS A 126 6.11 -14.79 -12.07
CA LYS A 126 6.05 -16.24 -12.25
C LYS A 126 7.41 -16.83 -12.60
N GLU A 127 8.14 -16.21 -13.52
CA GLU A 127 9.48 -16.67 -13.96
C GLU A 127 10.50 -16.64 -12.83
N ASN A 128 10.41 -15.65 -11.92
CA ASN A 128 11.36 -15.45 -10.84
C ASN A 128 10.89 -16.01 -9.48
N GLY A 129 9.72 -16.62 -9.42
CA GLY A 129 9.17 -17.17 -8.17
C GLY A 129 8.72 -16.09 -7.17
N TRP A 130 8.47 -14.86 -7.63
CA TRP A 130 7.94 -13.79 -6.78
C TRP A 130 6.44 -13.96 -6.58
N GLN A 131 5.95 -13.55 -5.43
CA GLN A 131 4.53 -13.40 -5.19
C GLN A 131 4.08 -11.96 -5.40
N GLN A 132 2.81 -11.77 -5.74
CA GLN A 132 2.25 -10.45 -6.00
C GLN A 132 1.05 -10.18 -5.09
N LEU A 133 0.91 -8.92 -4.67
CA LEU A 133 -0.36 -8.48 -4.09
C LEU A 133 -1.44 -8.37 -5.19
N PRO A 134 -2.67 -8.74 -4.87
CA PRO A 134 -3.79 -8.54 -5.78
C PRO A 134 -3.90 -7.08 -6.20
N TYR A 135 -4.26 -6.87 -7.47
CA TYR A 135 -4.50 -5.52 -8.00
C TYR A 135 -5.54 -4.78 -7.14
N ALA A 136 -5.28 -3.50 -6.88
CA ALA A 136 -6.09 -2.65 -6.01
C ALA A 136 -6.36 -3.24 -4.61
N PHE A 137 -5.50 -4.15 -4.13
CA PHE A 137 -5.67 -4.86 -2.84
C PHE A 137 -7.01 -5.63 -2.74
N ASN A 138 -7.49 -6.18 -3.85
CA ASN A 138 -8.70 -7.01 -3.87
C ASN A 138 -8.46 -8.33 -3.12
N HIS A 139 -8.47 -8.25 -1.80
CA HIS A 139 -8.18 -9.34 -0.88
C HIS A 139 -9.17 -9.35 0.28
N PRO A 140 -9.73 -10.50 0.70
CA PRO A 140 -10.73 -10.57 1.77
C PRO A 140 -10.29 -9.89 3.07
N ALA A 141 -9.04 -10.08 3.49
CA ALA A 141 -8.50 -9.47 4.70
C ALA A 141 -8.49 -7.93 4.63
N TYR A 142 -8.13 -7.35 3.48
CA TYR A 142 -8.17 -5.91 3.25
C TYR A 142 -9.60 -5.38 3.23
N ILE A 143 -10.46 -6.02 2.46
CA ILE A 143 -11.87 -5.62 2.30
C ILE A 143 -12.60 -5.71 3.64
N GLY A 144 -12.39 -6.78 4.38
CA GLY A 144 -12.99 -6.98 5.71
C GLY A 144 -12.55 -5.90 6.71
N TYR A 145 -11.26 -5.55 6.72
CA TYR A 145 -10.74 -4.48 7.55
C TYR A 145 -11.33 -3.11 7.17
N MET A 146 -11.30 -2.74 5.90
CA MET A 146 -11.82 -1.44 5.44
C MET A 146 -13.34 -1.33 5.66
N GLY A 147 -14.10 -2.40 5.41
CA GLY A 147 -15.53 -2.45 5.70
C GLY A 147 -15.86 -2.37 7.19
N GLY A 148 -15.00 -2.91 8.06
CA GLY A 148 -15.11 -2.76 9.52
C GLY A 148 -14.97 -1.30 9.92
N ARG A 149 -13.94 -0.62 9.42
CA ARG A 149 -13.72 0.81 9.70
C ARG A 149 -14.87 1.71 9.23
N MET A 150 -15.44 1.43 8.07
CA MET A 150 -16.61 2.19 7.60
C MET A 150 -17.83 2.00 8.50
N ARG A 151 -18.04 0.78 9.01
CA ARG A 151 -19.16 0.51 9.94
C ARG A 151 -19.00 1.20 11.28
N GLU A 152 -17.79 1.46 11.75
CA GLU A 152 -17.54 2.24 12.96
C GLU A 152 -18.04 3.68 12.82
N VAL A 153 -17.84 4.29 11.65
CA VAL A 153 -18.29 5.66 11.36
C VAL A 153 -19.82 5.76 11.25
N LEU A 154 -20.48 4.68 10.83
CA LEU A 154 -21.94 4.67 10.61
C LEU A 154 -22.75 4.28 11.86
N LYS A 155 -22.10 4.01 12.99
CA LYS A 155 -22.79 3.61 14.24
C LYS A 155 -23.06 4.77 15.18
N ASP A 156 -22.47 5.93 14.94
CA ASP A 156 -22.67 7.18 15.66
C ASP A 156 -23.64 8.09 14.89
#